data_2d0bf047ad5215c90eb141f5f64da693
#
_entry.id   2d0bf047ad5215c90eb141f5f64da693
#
_cell.length_a   1.000
_cell.length_b   1.000
_cell.length_c   1.000
_cell.angle_alpha   90.00
_cell.angle_beta   90.00
_cell.angle_gamma   90.00
#
_symmetry.space_group_name_H-M   'P 1'
#
loop_
_entity.id
_entity.type
_entity.pdbx_description
1 polymer ?
#
loop_
_entity_poly.entity_id
_entity_poly.type
_entity_poly.pdbx_seq_one_letter_code
_entity_poly.pdbx_strand_id
1 'polypeptide(L)'
;MKFYIQFFLCGISTGFLFPPFFLIPLGFIIFPFLFYLITNKEYIAFSAKKHFFSGLLYGFGFFSIYLIWIKDPFYIDDLTKNYFLFSYILIFYCSIYFGTIFLIMKYIKKKLIKFFVFPILIVISEFICANFSYGFPWYSFALVHSIHFLGTSLVYYVGTYGLSYLTILSFLLPTLFFFKSLKNSKFVYLFLTLLVFLICLILYFKYNKKDNIENNFLSISIVQLSYPLNQFLDEKNKKRKFNEKIDIIKNDNSDILIFGENDYPYLMNNYD
;
A
#
# COMPACT_ATOMS: atom_id res chain seq x y z
N MET A 1 2.20 -29.10 -6.08
CA MET A 1 3.38 -28.23 -6.20
C MET A 1 3.14 -27.04 -7.14
N LYS A 2 2.63 -27.26 -8.37
CA LYS A 2 2.40 -26.19 -9.39
C LYS A 2 1.63 -24.96 -8.87
N PHE A 3 0.49 -25.11 -8.19
CA PHE A 3 -0.29 -23.98 -7.66
C PHE A 3 0.46 -23.12 -6.65
N TYR A 4 1.24 -23.74 -5.75
CA TYR A 4 1.99 -22.99 -4.73
C TYR A 4 3.03 -22.06 -5.35
N ILE A 5 3.74 -22.54 -6.37
CA ILE A 5 4.72 -21.73 -7.11
C ILE A 5 4.00 -20.59 -7.83
N GLN A 6 2.85 -20.85 -8.46
CA GLN A 6 2.07 -19.83 -9.17
C GLN A 6 1.57 -18.73 -8.22
N PHE A 7 1.06 -19.09 -7.03
CA PHE A 7 0.62 -18.11 -6.04
C PHE A 7 1.79 -17.28 -5.49
N PHE A 8 2.92 -17.91 -5.21
CA PHE A 8 4.13 -17.22 -4.75
C PHE A 8 4.62 -16.22 -5.81
N LEU A 9 4.71 -16.61 -7.07
CA LEU A 9 5.11 -15.73 -8.18
C LEU A 9 4.10 -14.60 -8.39
N CYS A 10 2.79 -14.87 -8.28
CA CYS A 10 1.78 -13.80 -8.30
C CYS A 10 2.00 -12.79 -7.17
N GLY A 11 2.35 -13.27 -5.97
CA GLY A 11 2.67 -12.40 -4.84
C GLY A 11 3.86 -11.49 -5.14
N ILE A 12 4.99 -12.06 -5.55
CA ILE A 12 6.17 -11.29 -5.98
C ILE A 12 5.79 -10.24 -7.02
N SER A 13 5.07 -10.65 -8.08
CA SER A 13 4.66 -9.74 -9.15
C SER A 13 3.74 -8.62 -8.65
N THR A 14 2.88 -8.90 -7.66
CA THR A 14 2.02 -7.88 -7.03
C THR A 14 2.84 -6.82 -6.30
N GLY A 15 3.96 -7.18 -5.68
CA GLY A 15 4.85 -6.23 -5.00
C GLY A 15 5.39 -5.14 -5.95
N PHE A 16 5.60 -5.46 -7.22
CA PHE A 16 6.06 -4.48 -8.21
C PHE A 16 5.01 -3.44 -8.65
N LEU A 17 3.75 -3.59 -8.24
CA LEU A 17 2.73 -2.56 -8.47
C LEU A 17 2.94 -1.32 -7.60
N PHE A 18 3.66 -1.46 -6.49
CA PHE A 18 3.83 -0.47 -5.44
C PHE A 18 5.13 0.34 -5.59
N PRO A 19 5.28 1.43 -4.80
CA PRO A 19 6.54 2.15 -4.72
C PRO A 19 7.73 1.20 -4.42
N PRO A 20 8.92 1.44 -4.95
CA PRO A 20 9.27 2.49 -5.90
C PRO A 20 9.00 2.15 -7.37
N PHE A 21 8.48 0.94 -7.68
CA PHE A 21 8.42 0.38 -9.04
C PHE A 21 7.24 0.92 -9.87
N PHE A 22 6.04 1.00 -9.27
CA PHE A 22 4.79 1.47 -9.90
C PHE A 22 4.46 0.81 -11.25
N LEU A 23 4.74 -0.49 -11.41
CA LEU A 23 4.41 -1.25 -12.62
C LEU A 23 2.91 -1.59 -12.68
N ILE A 24 2.07 -0.57 -12.60
CA ILE A 24 0.60 -0.65 -12.47
C ILE A 24 -0.06 -1.52 -13.56
N PRO A 25 0.35 -1.48 -14.86
CA PRO A 25 -0.25 -2.32 -15.88
C PRO A 25 -0.18 -3.82 -15.58
N LEU A 26 0.81 -4.29 -14.81
CA LEU A 26 0.89 -5.68 -14.38
C LEU A 26 -0.31 -6.12 -13.55
N GLY A 27 -0.95 -5.21 -12.83
CA GLY A 27 -2.14 -5.50 -12.04
C GLY A 27 -3.27 -6.09 -12.89
N PHE A 28 -3.44 -5.59 -14.12
CA PHE A 28 -4.45 -6.09 -15.06
C PHE A 28 -4.14 -7.48 -15.65
N ILE A 29 -2.95 -8.02 -15.40
CA ILE A 29 -2.56 -9.38 -15.76
C ILE A 29 -2.57 -10.28 -14.53
N ILE A 30 -1.95 -9.82 -13.43
CA ILE A 30 -1.76 -10.61 -12.21
C ILE A 30 -3.10 -10.95 -11.55
N PHE A 31 -3.98 -9.95 -11.35
CA PHE A 31 -5.24 -10.17 -10.65
C PHE A 31 -6.23 -11.06 -11.41
N PRO A 32 -6.42 -10.92 -12.74
CA PRO A 32 -7.18 -11.90 -13.52
C PRO A 32 -6.61 -13.31 -13.43
N PHE A 33 -5.30 -13.46 -13.50
CA PHE A 33 -4.65 -14.76 -13.38
C PHE A 33 -4.83 -15.35 -11.96
N LEU A 34 -4.66 -14.53 -10.92
CA LEU A 34 -4.91 -14.90 -9.53
C LEU A 34 -6.37 -15.35 -9.35
N PHE A 35 -7.32 -14.61 -9.92
CA PHE A 35 -8.73 -14.95 -9.87
C PHE A 35 -9.04 -16.27 -10.61
N TYR A 36 -8.39 -16.48 -11.75
CA TYR A 36 -8.45 -17.75 -12.47
C TYR A 36 -7.96 -18.91 -11.59
N LEU A 37 -6.82 -18.77 -10.92
CA LEU A 37 -6.30 -19.80 -10.01
C LEU A 37 -7.27 -20.11 -8.85
N ILE A 38 -7.79 -19.07 -8.19
CA ILE A 38 -8.73 -19.20 -7.06
C ILE A 38 -10.07 -19.85 -7.48
N THR A 39 -10.44 -19.71 -8.77
CA THR A 39 -11.68 -20.28 -9.32
C THR A 39 -11.49 -21.57 -10.09
N ASN A 40 -10.25 -22.08 -10.18
CA ASN A 40 -9.93 -23.32 -10.85
C ASN A 40 -10.54 -24.53 -10.10
N LYS A 41 -11.14 -25.47 -10.84
CA LYS A 41 -11.81 -26.63 -10.25
C LYS A 41 -10.87 -27.51 -9.42
N GLU A 42 -9.66 -27.76 -9.91
CA GLU A 42 -8.64 -28.56 -9.20
C GLU A 42 -8.24 -27.88 -7.90
N TYR A 43 -8.03 -26.56 -7.94
CA TYR A 43 -7.67 -25.80 -6.74
C TYR A 43 -8.80 -25.76 -5.71
N ILE A 44 -10.06 -25.57 -6.14
CA ILE A 44 -11.23 -25.57 -5.26
C ILE A 44 -11.37 -26.91 -4.52
N ALA A 45 -10.96 -28.03 -5.13
CA ALA A 45 -10.99 -29.36 -4.52
C ALA A 45 -9.95 -29.52 -3.38
N PHE A 46 -8.99 -28.63 -3.26
CA PHE A 46 -7.98 -28.70 -2.20
C PHE A 46 -8.60 -28.52 -0.81
N SER A 47 -7.92 -29.11 0.21
CA SER A 47 -8.31 -28.95 1.61
C SER A 47 -8.17 -27.48 2.07
N ALA A 48 -8.83 -27.11 3.17
CA ALA A 48 -8.75 -25.78 3.77
C ALA A 48 -7.29 -25.39 4.11
N LYS A 49 -6.50 -26.31 4.63
CA LYS A 49 -5.06 -26.11 4.92
C LYS A 49 -4.28 -25.71 3.67
N LYS A 50 -4.56 -26.37 2.52
CA LYS A 50 -3.87 -26.05 1.25
C LYS A 50 -4.25 -24.66 0.72
N HIS A 51 -5.49 -24.21 0.90
CA HIS A 51 -5.92 -22.84 0.56
C HIS A 51 -5.21 -21.82 1.43
N PHE A 52 -5.19 -22.00 2.74
CA PHE A 52 -4.46 -21.13 3.67
C PHE A 52 -2.98 -21.04 3.29
N PHE A 53 -2.34 -22.16 3.02
CA PHE A 53 -0.92 -22.21 2.65
C PHE A 53 -0.64 -21.51 1.32
N SER A 54 -1.55 -21.64 0.35
CA SER A 54 -1.43 -20.92 -0.94
C SER A 54 -1.50 -19.40 -0.76
N GLY A 55 -2.42 -18.93 0.07
CA GLY A 55 -2.55 -17.52 0.41
C GLY A 55 -1.35 -17.01 1.20
N LEU A 56 -0.84 -17.80 2.14
CA LEU A 56 0.37 -17.47 2.90
C LEU A 56 1.59 -17.33 1.98
N LEU A 57 1.75 -18.22 1.00
CA LEU A 57 2.84 -18.12 0.01
C LEU A 57 2.67 -16.89 -0.91
N TYR A 58 1.44 -16.59 -1.34
CA TYR A 58 1.16 -15.35 -2.07
C TYR A 58 1.55 -14.12 -1.24
N GLY A 59 1.07 -14.05 0.02
CA GLY A 59 1.39 -12.96 0.93
C GLY A 59 2.89 -12.83 1.19
N PHE A 60 3.58 -13.95 1.40
CA PHE A 60 5.03 -13.96 1.61
C PHE A 60 5.79 -13.43 0.39
N GLY A 61 5.41 -13.86 -0.82
CA GLY A 61 5.98 -13.30 -2.05
C GLY A 61 5.72 -11.80 -2.19
N PHE A 62 4.49 -11.35 -1.91
CA PHE A 62 4.11 -9.95 -1.99
C PHE A 62 4.87 -9.08 -0.99
N PHE A 63 4.85 -9.42 0.28
CA PHE A 63 5.50 -8.62 1.32
C PHE A 63 7.02 -8.69 1.25
N SER A 64 7.62 -9.76 0.69
CA SER A 64 9.07 -9.81 0.47
C SER A 64 9.56 -8.74 -0.50
N ILE A 65 8.75 -8.34 -1.47
CA ILE A 65 9.07 -7.23 -2.38
C ILE A 65 8.60 -5.90 -1.81
N TYR A 66 7.37 -5.85 -1.32
CA TYR A 66 6.76 -4.63 -0.81
C TYR A 66 7.47 -4.05 0.41
N LEU A 67 7.93 -4.90 1.33
CA LEU A 67 8.63 -4.54 2.57
C LEU A 67 10.15 -4.75 2.46
N ILE A 68 10.71 -4.74 1.26
CA ILE A 68 12.15 -4.97 1.05
C ILE A 68 13.03 -3.99 1.85
N TRP A 69 12.53 -2.79 2.07
CA TRP A 69 13.19 -1.72 2.82
C TRP A 69 13.20 -1.94 4.34
N ILE A 70 12.34 -2.81 4.88
CA ILE A 70 12.21 -3.02 6.33
C ILE A 70 13.46 -3.60 6.99
N LYS A 71 14.37 -4.14 6.20
CA LYS A 71 15.68 -4.61 6.66
C LYS A 71 16.70 -3.48 6.82
N ASP A 72 16.51 -2.34 6.14
CA ASP A 72 17.52 -1.29 6.06
C ASP A 72 17.86 -0.67 7.44
N PRO A 73 16.92 -0.46 8.39
CA PRO A 73 17.23 -0.03 9.73
C PRO A 73 18.26 -0.90 10.47
N PHE A 74 18.30 -2.20 10.17
CA PHE A 74 19.27 -3.10 10.81
C PHE A 74 20.72 -2.89 10.33
N TYR A 75 20.90 -2.23 9.17
CA TYR A 75 22.23 -1.94 8.61
C TYR A 75 22.80 -0.59 9.04
N ILE A 76 22.07 0.18 9.87
CA ILE A 76 22.50 1.49 10.35
C ILE A 76 23.64 1.35 11.37
N ASP A 77 23.55 0.33 12.23
CA ASP A 77 24.53 0.03 13.29
C ASP A 77 25.09 -1.37 13.11
N ASP A 78 26.41 -1.50 13.23
CA ASP A 78 27.09 -2.79 13.11
C ASP A 78 26.63 -3.80 14.18
N LEU A 79 26.17 -3.34 15.35
CA LEU A 79 25.61 -4.18 16.40
C LEU A 79 24.29 -4.84 16.00
N THR A 80 23.47 -4.14 15.17
CA THR A 80 22.15 -4.62 14.76
C THR A 80 22.17 -5.38 13.43
N LYS A 81 23.25 -5.29 12.68
CA LYS A 81 23.37 -5.87 11.33
C LYS A 81 23.02 -7.36 11.26
N ASN A 82 23.40 -8.13 12.29
CA ASN A 82 23.14 -9.57 12.34
C ASN A 82 21.67 -9.92 12.59
N TYR A 83 20.86 -8.94 12.97
CA TYR A 83 19.44 -9.13 13.30
C TYR A 83 18.48 -8.84 12.13
N PHE A 84 18.99 -8.53 10.94
CA PHE A 84 18.14 -8.22 9.76
C PHE A 84 17.13 -9.33 9.44
N LEU A 85 17.41 -10.58 9.83
CA LEU A 85 16.49 -11.71 9.66
C LEU A 85 15.16 -11.53 10.42
N PHE A 86 15.12 -10.71 11.48
CA PHE A 86 13.88 -10.40 12.19
C PHE A 86 12.86 -9.67 11.31
N SER A 87 13.30 -8.97 10.25
CA SER A 87 12.39 -8.35 9.26
C SER A 87 11.48 -9.39 8.60
N TYR A 88 11.93 -10.62 8.41
CA TYR A 88 11.12 -11.71 7.84
C TYR A 88 10.00 -12.18 8.75
N ILE A 89 10.10 -11.96 10.07
CA ILE A 89 9.01 -12.26 11.01
C ILE A 89 7.80 -11.36 10.70
N LEU A 90 8.03 -10.07 10.43
CA LEU A 90 6.97 -9.14 10.05
C LEU A 90 6.36 -9.53 8.69
N ILE A 91 7.21 -9.88 7.71
CA ILE A 91 6.76 -10.36 6.39
C ILE A 91 5.87 -11.58 6.55
N PHE A 92 6.27 -12.56 7.37
CA PHE A 92 5.49 -13.75 7.64
C PHE A 92 4.18 -13.42 8.35
N TYR A 93 4.21 -12.56 9.38
CA TYR A 93 3.02 -12.09 10.10
C TYR A 93 2.00 -11.46 9.13
N CYS A 94 2.42 -10.52 8.29
CA CYS A 94 1.56 -9.90 7.29
C CYS A 94 1.01 -10.93 6.28
N SER A 95 1.77 -11.97 5.96
CA SER A 95 1.36 -13.02 5.02
C SER A 95 0.18 -13.85 5.52
N ILE A 96 -0.03 -13.94 6.84
CA ILE A 96 -1.14 -14.67 7.46
C ILE A 96 -2.48 -14.08 7.01
N TYR A 97 -2.58 -12.77 6.79
CA TYR A 97 -3.80 -12.14 6.29
C TYR A 97 -4.23 -12.73 4.94
N PHE A 98 -3.30 -12.89 4.00
CA PHE A 98 -3.60 -13.54 2.72
C PHE A 98 -3.92 -15.02 2.86
N GLY A 99 -3.29 -15.71 3.82
CA GLY A 99 -3.66 -17.07 4.18
C GLY A 99 -5.13 -17.16 4.57
N THR A 100 -5.60 -16.26 5.44
CA THR A 100 -7.01 -16.22 5.88
C THR A 100 -7.95 -15.81 4.76
N ILE A 101 -7.60 -14.85 3.91
CA ILE A 101 -8.38 -14.45 2.74
C ILE A 101 -8.62 -15.66 1.81
N PHE A 102 -7.56 -16.41 1.45
CA PHE A 102 -7.69 -17.56 0.56
C PHE A 102 -8.49 -18.70 1.19
N LEU A 103 -8.35 -18.88 2.51
CA LEU A 103 -9.17 -19.82 3.27
C LEU A 103 -10.66 -19.46 3.18
N ILE A 104 -11.02 -18.18 3.38
CA ILE A 104 -12.40 -17.69 3.27
C ILE A 104 -12.92 -17.86 1.84
N MET A 105 -12.09 -17.52 0.84
CA MET A 105 -12.45 -17.64 -0.57
C MET A 105 -12.79 -19.08 -1.00
N LYS A 106 -12.28 -20.10 -0.31
CA LYS A 106 -12.64 -21.51 -0.54
C LYS A 106 -14.14 -21.76 -0.37
N TYR A 107 -14.75 -21.18 0.66
CA TYR A 107 -16.13 -21.44 1.02
C TYR A 107 -17.14 -20.67 0.16
N ILE A 108 -16.69 -19.68 -0.59
CA ILE A 108 -17.53 -18.94 -1.51
C ILE A 108 -17.66 -19.71 -2.82
N LYS A 109 -18.87 -20.20 -3.14
CA LYS A 109 -19.10 -21.05 -4.33
C LYS A 109 -19.28 -20.24 -5.62
N LYS A 110 -20.02 -19.11 -5.56
CA LYS A 110 -20.38 -18.31 -6.74
C LYS A 110 -19.23 -17.40 -7.17
N LYS A 111 -18.81 -17.49 -8.43
CA LYS A 111 -17.72 -16.65 -8.99
C LYS A 111 -18.03 -15.16 -8.89
N LEU A 112 -19.28 -14.76 -9.10
CA LEU A 112 -19.72 -13.36 -8.96
C LEU A 112 -19.49 -12.85 -7.53
N ILE A 113 -19.82 -13.65 -6.52
CA ILE A 113 -19.58 -13.27 -5.12
C ILE A 113 -18.09 -13.19 -4.86
N LYS A 114 -17.28 -14.12 -5.35
CA LYS A 114 -15.82 -14.07 -5.25
C LYS A 114 -15.25 -12.77 -5.85
N PHE A 115 -15.79 -12.34 -6.99
CA PHE A 115 -15.32 -11.14 -7.70
C PHE A 115 -15.43 -9.88 -6.85
N PHE A 116 -16.53 -9.69 -6.11
CA PHE A 116 -16.74 -8.53 -5.25
C PHE A 116 -16.16 -8.71 -3.84
N VAL A 117 -16.21 -9.94 -3.30
CA VAL A 117 -15.75 -10.20 -1.92
C VAL A 117 -14.23 -10.25 -1.81
N PHE A 118 -13.51 -10.69 -2.84
CA PHE A 118 -12.05 -10.76 -2.79
C PHE A 118 -11.40 -9.38 -2.50
N PRO A 119 -11.76 -8.28 -3.21
CA PRO A 119 -11.28 -6.94 -2.84
C PRO A 119 -11.70 -6.50 -1.43
N ILE A 120 -12.94 -6.83 -1.00
CA ILE A 120 -13.41 -6.50 0.36
C ILE A 120 -12.53 -7.16 1.42
N LEU A 121 -12.20 -8.43 1.25
CA LEU A 121 -11.36 -9.14 2.21
C LEU A 121 -9.94 -8.56 2.28
N ILE A 122 -9.40 -8.10 1.17
CA ILE A 122 -8.10 -7.41 1.16
C ILE A 122 -8.20 -6.09 1.93
N VAL A 123 -9.24 -5.28 1.68
CA VAL A 123 -9.45 -4.02 2.41
C VAL A 123 -9.66 -4.25 3.91
N ILE A 124 -10.41 -5.28 4.29
CA ILE A 124 -10.53 -5.67 5.70
C ILE A 124 -9.17 -6.03 6.28
N SER A 125 -8.31 -6.72 5.54
CA SER A 125 -6.96 -7.06 6.01
C SER A 125 -6.07 -5.81 6.17
N GLU A 126 -6.19 -4.82 5.27
CA GLU A 126 -5.52 -3.52 5.43
C GLU A 126 -5.97 -2.82 6.73
N PHE A 127 -7.30 -2.76 6.95
CA PHE A 127 -7.86 -2.15 8.17
C PHE A 127 -7.38 -2.85 9.44
N ILE A 128 -7.43 -4.19 9.46
CA ILE A 128 -6.98 -4.97 10.62
C ILE A 128 -5.47 -4.75 10.83
N CYS A 129 -4.67 -4.81 9.78
CA CYS A 129 -3.22 -4.60 9.87
C CYS A 129 -2.86 -3.21 10.40
N ALA A 130 -3.62 -2.18 10.01
CA ALA A 130 -3.38 -0.80 10.45
C ALA A 130 -3.81 -0.52 11.89
N ASN A 131 -4.83 -1.23 12.42
CA ASN A 131 -5.47 -0.86 13.68
C ASN A 131 -5.26 -1.90 14.81
N PHE A 132 -4.92 -3.15 14.48
CA PHE A 132 -4.70 -4.19 15.47
C PHE A 132 -3.24 -4.26 15.92
N SER A 133 -3.02 -4.71 17.15
CA SER A 133 -1.72 -4.74 17.80
C SER A 133 -1.12 -3.33 17.91
N TYR A 134 0.13 -3.16 17.49
CA TYR A 134 0.82 -1.86 17.46
C TYR A 134 0.54 -1.06 16.18
N GLY A 135 -0.33 -1.59 15.28
CA GLY A 135 -0.67 -1.01 14.00
C GLY A 135 0.51 -1.03 12.99
N PHE A 136 0.22 -1.43 11.76
CA PHE A 136 1.19 -1.37 10.67
C PHE A 136 0.48 -0.76 9.43
N PRO A 137 0.34 0.58 9.38
CA PRO A 137 -0.53 1.26 8.42
C PRO A 137 0.07 1.37 7.00
N TRP A 138 1.28 0.88 6.77
CA TRP A 138 1.93 1.01 5.46
C TRP A 138 1.38 0.07 4.37
N TYR A 139 0.59 -0.95 4.73
CA TYR A 139 -0.01 -1.84 3.76
C TYR A 139 -1.34 -1.28 3.27
N SER A 140 -1.38 -0.75 2.03
CA SER A 140 -2.62 -0.31 1.37
C SER A 140 -2.50 -0.32 -0.16
N PHE A 141 -3.46 -0.91 -0.86
CA PHE A 141 -3.52 -0.90 -2.32
C PHE A 141 -3.81 0.49 -2.91
N ALA A 142 -4.31 1.43 -2.13
CA ALA A 142 -4.46 2.82 -2.56
C ALA A 142 -3.11 3.45 -2.94
N LEU A 143 -2.00 3.01 -2.32
CA LEU A 143 -0.66 3.52 -2.60
C LEU A 143 -0.19 3.29 -4.04
N VAL A 144 -0.77 2.34 -4.75
CA VAL A 144 -0.52 2.13 -6.20
C VAL A 144 -0.80 3.41 -7.00
N HIS A 145 -1.73 4.24 -6.54
CA HIS A 145 -2.14 5.47 -7.21
C HIS A 145 -1.52 6.75 -6.63
N SER A 146 -0.56 6.65 -5.70
CA SER A 146 0.01 7.81 -5.01
C SER A 146 0.69 8.82 -5.94
N ILE A 147 1.19 8.39 -7.10
CA ILE A 147 1.82 9.25 -8.11
C ILE A 147 0.84 9.76 -9.18
N HIS A 148 -0.42 9.28 -9.19
CA HIS A 148 -1.39 9.62 -10.22
C HIS A 148 -2.46 10.59 -9.71
N PHE A 149 -2.63 11.69 -10.43
CA PHE A 149 -3.60 12.73 -10.09
C PHE A 149 -5.01 12.18 -9.86
N LEU A 150 -5.51 11.28 -10.72
CA LEU A 150 -6.85 10.69 -10.55
C LEU A 150 -6.96 9.89 -9.25
N GLY A 151 -5.91 9.17 -8.86
CA GLY A 151 -5.88 8.43 -7.61
C GLY A 151 -5.93 9.34 -6.39
N THR A 152 -5.07 10.37 -6.36
CA THR A 152 -5.05 11.35 -5.26
C THR A 152 -6.35 12.13 -5.14
N SER A 153 -7.02 12.43 -6.28
CA SER A 153 -8.34 13.06 -6.27
C SER A 153 -9.44 12.11 -5.78
N LEU A 154 -9.38 10.82 -6.17
CA LEU A 154 -10.34 9.81 -5.73
C LEU A 154 -10.30 9.56 -4.21
N VAL A 155 -9.11 9.59 -3.59
CA VAL A 155 -8.97 9.47 -2.12
C VAL A 155 -9.83 10.48 -1.38
N TYR A 156 -9.93 11.71 -1.88
CA TYR A 156 -10.75 12.74 -1.26
C TYR A 156 -12.24 12.33 -1.14
N TYR A 157 -12.76 11.62 -2.15
CA TYR A 157 -14.20 11.25 -2.20
C TYR A 157 -14.50 9.89 -1.55
N VAL A 158 -13.61 8.91 -1.71
CA VAL A 158 -13.89 7.51 -1.29
C VAL A 158 -13.03 7.04 -0.13
N GLY A 159 -12.08 7.86 0.31
CA GLY A 159 -11.10 7.50 1.33
C GLY A 159 -10.08 6.46 0.83
N THR A 160 -9.10 6.18 1.66
CA THR A 160 -8.01 5.24 1.34
C THR A 160 -8.53 3.82 1.12
N TYR A 161 -9.41 3.33 1.99
CA TYR A 161 -9.97 1.98 1.89
C TYR A 161 -10.90 1.82 0.68
N GLY A 162 -11.68 2.87 0.37
CA GLY A 162 -12.50 2.90 -0.85
C GLY A 162 -11.65 2.85 -2.11
N LEU A 163 -10.55 3.61 -2.15
CA LEU A 163 -9.61 3.58 -3.27
C LEU A 163 -8.93 2.21 -3.40
N SER A 164 -8.51 1.57 -2.30
CA SER A 164 -7.97 0.21 -2.32
C SER A 164 -8.97 -0.78 -2.95
N TYR A 165 -10.24 -0.71 -2.52
CA TYR A 165 -11.30 -1.54 -3.09
C TYR A 165 -11.45 -1.35 -4.60
N LEU A 166 -11.56 -0.08 -5.04
CA LEU A 166 -11.71 0.28 -6.45
C LEU A 166 -10.49 -0.15 -7.28
N THR A 167 -9.30 -0.01 -6.74
CA THR A 167 -8.04 -0.42 -7.38
C THR A 167 -8.04 -1.93 -7.67
N ILE A 168 -8.29 -2.75 -6.65
CA ILE A 168 -8.26 -4.21 -6.81
C ILE A 168 -9.39 -4.66 -7.73
N LEU A 169 -10.57 -4.05 -7.59
CA LEU A 169 -11.71 -4.38 -8.44
C LEU A 169 -11.46 -3.99 -9.90
N SER A 170 -10.79 -2.85 -10.15
CA SER A 170 -10.38 -2.45 -11.51
C SER A 170 -9.40 -3.43 -12.14
N PHE A 171 -8.42 -3.91 -11.37
CA PHE A 171 -7.49 -4.95 -11.83
C PHE A 171 -8.19 -6.29 -12.16
N LEU A 172 -9.32 -6.56 -11.53
CA LEU A 172 -10.12 -7.76 -11.83
C LEU A 172 -11.00 -7.62 -13.08
N LEU A 173 -11.19 -6.40 -13.64
CA LEU A 173 -12.08 -6.20 -14.80
C LEU A 173 -11.74 -7.08 -16.02
N PRO A 174 -10.46 -7.35 -16.37
CA PRO A 174 -10.16 -8.24 -17.50
C PRO A 174 -10.72 -9.65 -17.34
N THR A 175 -11.07 -10.10 -16.11
CA THR A 175 -11.72 -11.41 -15.91
C THR A 175 -13.06 -11.52 -16.62
N LEU A 176 -13.71 -10.39 -16.93
CA LEU A 176 -14.97 -10.35 -17.66
C LEU A 176 -14.87 -10.95 -19.06
N PHE A 177 -13.69 -10.88 -19.67
CA PHE A 177 -13.43 -11.48 -20.98
C PHE A 177 -13.38 -13.00 -20.92
N PHE A 178 -12.97 -13.58 -19.80
CA PHE A 178 -12.74 -15.00 -19.63
C PHE A 178 -13.91 -15.76 -18.97
N PHE A 179 -14.75 -15.05 -18.20
CA PHE A 179 -15.84 -15.68 -17.44
C PHE A 179 -17.22 -15.17 -17.88
N LYS A 180 -17.92 -15.93 -18.70
CA LYS A 180 -19.28 -15.61 -19.18
C LYS A 180 -20.27 -15.29 -18.04
N SER A 181 -20.13 -15.96 -16.89
CA SER A 181 -20.99 -15.72 -15.71
C SER A 181 -20.80 -14.34 -15.07
N LEU A 182 -19.63 -13.72 -15.25
CA LEU A 182 -19.34 -12.35 -14.81
C LEU A 182 -19.80 -11.36 -15.87
N LYS A 183 -19.48 -11.62 -17.14
CA LYS A 183 -19.82 -10.76 -18.28
C LYS A 183 -21.33 -10.48 -18.35
N ASN A 184 -22.18 -11.45 -18.06
CA ASN A 184 -23.64 -11.31 -18.14
C ASN A 184 -24.27 -10.79 -16.83
N SER A 185 -23.48 -10.35 -15.86
CA SER A 185 -23.98 -9.89 -14.58
C SER A 185 -24.38 -8.41 -14.62
N LYS A 186 -25.65 -8.11 -14.33
CA LYS A 186 -26.16 -6.73 -14.18
C LYS A 186 -25.39 -5.94 -13.10
N PHE A 187 -24.93 -6.61 -12.04
CA PHE A 187 -24.16 -5.96 -10.97
C PHE A 187 -22.80 -5.47 -11.45
N VAL A 188 -22.14 -6.18 -12.37
CA VAL A 188 -20.86 -5.75 -12.95
C VAL A 188 -21.07 -4.50 -13.80
N TYR A 189 -22.12 -4.45 -14.62
CA TYR A 189 -22.45 -3.27 -15.42
C TYR A 189 -22.83 -2.09 -14.53
N LEU A 190 -23.63 -2.30 -13.48
CA LEU A 190 -23.96 -1.25 -12.52
C LEU A 190 -22.68 -0.68 -11.87
N PHE A 191 -21.76 -1.55 -11.47
CA PHE A 191 -20.48 -1.11 -10.90
C PHE A 191 -19.68 -0.27 -11.90
N LEU A 192 -19.57 -0.70 -13.16
CA LEU A 192 -18.87 0.03 -14.21
C LEU A 192 -19.48 1.40 -14.46
N THR A 193 -20.81 1.48 -14.52
CA THR A 193 -21.52 2.77 -14.71
C THR A 193 -21.29 3.71 -13.54
N LEU A 194 -21.32 3.21 -12.29
CA LEU A 194 -21.04 4.00 -11.10
C LEU A 194 -19.58 4.49 -11.07
N LEU A 195 -18.63 3.65 -11.47
CA LEU A 195 -17.22 4.04 -11.56
C LEU A 195 -17.01 5.16 -12.59
N VAL A 196 -17.58 5.03 -13.78
CA VAL A 196 -17.50 6.05 -14.82
C VAL A 196 -18.16 7.36 -14.33
N PHE A 197 -19.33 7.27 -13.71
CA PHE A 197 -20.03 8.42 -13.15
C PHE A 197 -19.18 9.13 -12.09
N LEU A 198 -18.53 8.38 -11.20
CA LEU A 198 -17.64 8.94 -10.18
C LEU A 198 -16.44 9.69 -10.80
N ILE A 199 -15.82 9.10 -11.83
CA ILE A 199 -14.71 9.73 -12.56
C ILE A 199 -15.19 11.03 -13.22
N CYS A 200 -16.36 11.01 -13.88
CA CYS A 200 -16.94 12.18 -14.51
C CYS A 200 -17.25 13.30 -13.50
N LEU A 201 -17.76 12.95 -12.31
CA LEU A 201 -18.00 13.89 -11.22
C LEU A 201 -16.70 14.58 -10.78
N ILE A 202 -15.64 13.81 -10.58
CA ILE A 202 -14.34 14.35 -10.16
C ILE A 202 -13.79 15.32 -11.20
N LEU A 203 -13.85 14.94 -12.48
CA LEU A 203 -13.40 15.79 -13.57
C LEU A 203 -14.24 17.06 -13.66
N TYR A 204 -15.58 16.97 -13.47
CA TYR A 204 -16.48 18.09 -13.44
C TYR A 204 -16.16 19.09 -12.34
N PHE A 205 -16.00 18.61 -11.09
CA PHE A 205 -15.67 19.49 -9.97
C PHE A 205 -14.29 20.12 -10.11
N LYS A 206 -13.31 19.38 -10.67
CA LYS A 206 -11.99 19.95 -10.96
C LYS A 206 -12.08 21.07 -11.98
N TYR A 207 -12.83 20.87 -13.08
CA TYR A 207 -12.97 21.86 -14.15
C TYR A 207 -13.68 23.12 -13.68
N ASN A 208 -14.71 22.96 -12.83
CA ASN A 208 -15.52 24.08 -12.34
C ASN A 208 -14.97 24.74 -11.06
N LYS A 209 -13.89 24.24 -10.47
CA LYS A 209 -13.24 24.90 -9.36
C LYS A 209 -12.56 26.16 -9.89
N LYS A 210 -13.29 27.30 -9.82
CA LYS A 210 -12.67 28.62 -9.93
C LYS A 210 -11.82 28.78 -8.69
N ASP A 211 -10.51 28.83 -8.88
CA ASP A 211 -9.59 29.21 -7.80
C ASP A 211 -9.86 30.69 -7.49
N ASN A 212 -10.81 30.95 -6.57
CA ASN A 212 -10.83 32.21 -5.85
C ASN A 212 -9.62 32.18 -4.91
N ILE A 213 -8.45 32.38 -5.50
CA ILE A 213 -7.22 32.56 -4.75
C ILE A 213 -7.33 33.95 -4.14
N GLU A 214 -7.80 34.04 -2.90
CA GLU A 214 -7.48 35.20 -2.07
C GLU A 214 -5.95 35.23 -1.97
N ASN A 215 -5.35 36.36 -2.36
CA ASN A 215 -3.91 36.53 -2.50
C ASN A 215 -3.15 36.57 -1.14
N ASN A 216 -3.63 35.90 -0.14
CA ASN A 216 -2.92 35.69 1.12
C ASN A 216 -2.10 34.39 1.03
N PHE A 217 -0.93 34.50 0.43
CA PHE A 217 0.01 33.39 0.38
C PHE A 217 0.84 33.37 1.67
N LEU A 218 0.84 32.22 2.35
CA LEU A 218 1.84 31.90 3.37
C LEU A 218 3.02 31.24 2.66
N SER A 219 4.22 31.75 2.90
CA SER A 219 5.45 31.13 2.43
C SER A 219 5.85 30.01 3.39
N ILE A 220 6.09 28.82 2.85
CA ILE A 220 6.48 27.64 3.63
C ILE A 220 7.81 27.13 3.12
N SER A 221 8.80 27.07 3.99
CA SER A 221 10.08 26.39 3.73
C SER A 221 10.07 25.00 4.35
N ILE A 222 10.37 23.98 3.55
CA ILE A 222 10.53 22.61 4.03
C ILE A 222 12.01 22.25 3.92
N VAL A 223 12.63 21.96 5.06
CA VAL A 223 14.07 21.66 5.15
C VAL A 223 14.25 20.21 5.55
N GLN A 224 14.98 19.48 4.73
CA GLN A 224 15.44 18.14 5.04
C GLN A 224 16.97 18.11 5.07
N LEU A 225 17.53 17.89 6.23
CA LEU A 225 18.97 17.76 6.41
C LEU A 225 19.35 16.29 6.14
N SER A 226 20.00 16.04 5.01
CA SER A 226 20.44 14.70 4.61
C SER A 226 21.71 14.30 5.36
N TYR A 227 21.58 13.81 6.59
CA TYR A 227 22.70 13.25 7.33
C TYR A 227 22.69 11.72 7.29
N PRO A 228 23.85 11.05 7.15
CA PRO A 228 23.94 9.62 7.36
C PRO A 228 23.50 9.24 8.76
N LEU A 229 22.66 8.21 8.88
CA LEU A 229 22.05 7.81 10.16
C LEU A 229 23.10 7.41 11.23
N ASN A 230 24.23 6.85 10.83
CA ASN A 230 25.33 6.51 11.73
C ASN A 230 25.98 7.72 12.42
N GLN A 231 25.77 8.94 11.93
CA GLN A 231 26.29 10.17 12.53
C GLN A 231 25.41 10.74 13.65
N PHE A 232 24.21 10.16 13.91
CA PHE A 232 23.31 10.65 14.96
C PHE A 232 23.78 10.34 16.37
N LEU A 233 24.69 9.38 16.56
CA LEU A 233 25.10 8.89 17.87
C LEU A 233 26.27 9.69 18.47
N ASP A 234 27.00 10.51 17.67
CA ASP A 234 28.15 11.28 18.13
C ASP A 234 27.76 12.71 18.55
N GLU A 235 28.11 13.11 19.76
CA GLU A 235 27.81 14.43 20.35
C GLU A 235 28.39 15.60 19.52
N LYS A 236 29.56 15.44 18.92
CA LYS A 236 30.15 16.45 18.04
C LYS A 236 29.26 16.69 16.81
N ASN A 237 28.74 15.63 16.22
CA ASN A 237 27.86 15.72 15.08
C ASN A 237 26.47 16.27 15.46
N LYS A 238 25.94 15.95 16.64
CA LYS A 238 24.71 16.53 17.17
C LYS A 238 24.82 18.05 17.29
N LYS A 239 25.91 18.53 17.88
CA LYS A 239 26.15 19.98 18.03
C LYS A 239 26.29 20.70 16.69
N ARG A 240 27.00 20.08 15.72
CA ARG A 240 27.10 20.64 14.35
C ARG A 240 25.69 20.73 13.70
N LYS A 241 24.90 19.69 13.75
CA LYS A 241 23.53 19.67 13.20
C LYS A 241 22.63 20.71 13.85
N PHE A 242 22.74 20.87 15.17
CA PHE A 242 21.99 21.87 15.88
C PHE A 242 22.36 23.29 15.41
N ASN A 243 23.65 23.59 15.28
CA ASN A 243 24.11 24.89 14.79
C ASN A 243 23.67 25.18 13.35
N GLU A 244 23.76 24.17 12.45
CA GLU A 244 23.27 24.30 11.07
C GLU A 244 21.76 24.63 11.02
N LYS A 245 20.95 24.01 11.91
CA LYS A 245 19.53 24.37 12.01
C LYS A 245 19.31 25.79 12.49
N ILE A 246 20.04 26.21 13.51
CA ILE A 246 19.94 27.59 13.99
C ILE A 246 20.30 28.58 12.88
N ASP A 247 21.31 28.26 12.08
CA ASP A 247 21.70 29.14 10.95
C ASP A 247 20.63 29.18 9.87
N ILE A 248 19.98 28.04 9.58
CA ILE A 248 18.84 27.99 8.65
C ILE A 248 17.67 28.81 9.19
N ILE A 249 17.30 28.63 10.47
CA ILE A 249 16.21 29.39 11.10
C ILE A 249 16.46 30.90 11.06
N LYS A 250 17.71 31.33 11.28
CA LYS A 250 18.06 32.74 11.26
C LYS A 250 18.05 33.38 9.88
N ASN A 251 18.30 32.56 8.84
CA ASN A 251 18.42 33.06 7.46
C ASN A 251 17.16 32.81 6.62
N ASP A 252 16.19 32.07 7.14
CA ASP A 252 14.92 31.79 6.45
C ASP A 252 13.95 32.94 6.70
N ASN A 253 13.32 33.42 5.64
CA ASN A 253 12.32 34.50 5.66
C ASN A 253 10.88 33.98 5.43
N SER A 254 10.65 32.66 5.47
CA SER A 254 9.32 32.10 5.30
C SER A 254 8.45 32.32 6.54
N ASP A 255 7.14 32.35 6.34
CA ASP A 255 6.18 32.45 7.46
C ASP A 255 6.16 31.18 8.30
N ILE A 256 6.43 30.01 7.69
CA ILE A 256 6.47 28.71 8.35
C ILE A 256 7.70 27.94 7.88
N LEU A 257 8.50 27.45 8.82
CA LEU A 257 9.65 26.60 8.58
C LEU A 257 9.42 25.21 9.16
N ILE A 258 9.46 24.17 8.32
CA ILE A 258 9.19 22.77 8.68
C ILE A 258 10.47 21.97 8.53
N PHE A 259 10.88 21.28 9.59
CA PHE A 259 11.97 20.30 9.56
C PHE A 259 11.40 18.88 9.51
N GLY A 260 12.19 17.93 8.98
CA GLY A 260 11.83 16.52 8.93
C GLY A 260 11.73 15.90 10.32
N GLU A 261 11.02 14.76 10.41
CA GLU A 261 10.93 13.94 11.63
C GLU A 261 12.34 13.54 12.08
N ASN A 262 12.58 13.55 13.39
CA ASN A 262 13.86 13.22 14.01
C ASN A 262 15.05 14.14 13.62
N ASP A 263 14.80 15.26 12.98
CA ASP A 263 15.85 16.21 12.67
C ASP A 263 16.39 16.94 13.91
N TYR A 264 15.63 16.99 15.01
CA TYR A 264 16.10 17.59 16.26
C TYR A 264 17.01 16.61 17.01
N PRO A 265 18.31 16.96 17.24
CA PRO A 265 19.32 16.02 17.71
C PRO A 265 19.28 15.76 19.21
N TYR A 266 18.47 16.50 19.97
CA TYR A 266 18.38 16.38 21.41
C TYR A 266 16.99 15.92 21.83
N LEU A 267 16.91 15.18 22.94
CA LEU A 267 15.62 14.90 23.56
C LEU A 267 15.05 16.22 24.09
N MET A 268 13.82 16.55 23.70
CA MET A 268 13.06 17.59 24.37
C MET A 268 12.64 17.05 25.74
N ASN A 269 13.51 17.18 26.72
CA ASN A 269 13.08 17.04 28.09
C ASN A 269 12.26 18.29 28.41
N ASN A 270 11.10 18.12 29.04
CA ASN A 270 10.30 19.20 29.60
C ASN A 270 11.16 19.88 30.66
N TYR A 271 11.82 20.94 30.29
CA TYR A 271 12.53 21.81 31.21
C TYR A 271 11.95 23.19 31.11
N ASP A 272 11.35 23.52 32.21
CA ASP A 272 11.18 24.78 32.95
C ASP A 272 11.30 26.07 32.13
#